data_aea6b91c964077a62786c9c98f9d8dff
#
_entry.id   aea6b91c964077a62786c9c98f9d8dff
#
_cell.length_a   1.000
_cell.length_b   1.000
_cell.length_c   1.000
_cell.angle_alpha   90.00
_cell.angle_beta   90.00
_cell.angle_gamma   90.00
#
_symmetry.space_group_name_H-M   'P 1'
#
loop_
_entity.id
_entity.type
_entity.pdbx_description
1 polymer ?
#
loop_
_entity_poly.entity_id
_entity_poly.type
_entity_poly.pdbx_seq_one_letter_code
_entity_poly.pdbx_strand_id
1 'polypeptide(L)'
;MAVPLIFRSEVNEPGSKFPRARLTDFRTDDVLTQASFTGSVELNVYDLSSTAPTTALLTTTRSVASTVFNSLQAWSVDAEGFNFGDTITSNEVAWEGGHTFRISYLLTHATDGLYPVIFEVRCLPVISR
;
A
#
# COMPACT_ATOMS: atom_id res chain seq x y z
N MET A 1 9.07 -12.63 12.97
CA MET A 1 8.12 -11.54 12.67
C MET A 1 8.69 -10.62 11.59
N ALA A 2 7.90 -10.26 10.64
CA ALA A 2 8.33 -9.36 9.58
C ALA A 2 8.46 -7.92 10.06
N VAL A 3 9.44 -7.21 9.53
CA VAL A 3 9.59 -5.78 9.77
C VAL A 3 8.69 -5.04 8.78
N PRO A 4 7.90 -4.04 9.23
CA PRO A 4 7.07 -3.27 8.31
C PRO A 4 7.89 -2.57 7.23
N LEU A 5 7.42 -2.64 6.00
CA LEU A 5 7.97 -1.86 4.89
C LEU A 5 7.17 -0.58 4.77
N ILE A 6 7.85 0.56 4.88
CA ILE A 6 7.19 1.86 4.82
C ILE A 6 7.66 2.59 3.57
N PHE A 7 6.71 2.92 2.69
CA PHE A 7 6.97 3.65 1.46
C PHE A 7 6.33 5.04 1.57
N ARG A 8 7.08 6.07 1.22
CA ARG A 8 6.60 7.45 1.30
C ARG A 8 6.52 8.07 -0.08
N SER A 9 5.44 8.79 -0.31
CA SER A 9 5.26 9.51 -1.56
C SER A 9 4.40 10.75 -1.35
N GLU A 10 4.40 11.62 -2.36
CA GLU A 10 3.55 12.80 -2.40
C GLU A 10 2.72 12.75 -3.67
N VAL A 11 1.43 13.04 -3.55
CA VAL A 11 0.50 13.05 -4.67
C VAL A 11 -0.43 14.25 -4.56
N ASN A 12 -0.98 14.66 -5.68
CA ASN A 12 -2.00 15.69 -5.70
C ASN A 12 -3.35 15.08 -5.31
N GLU A 13 -4.18 15.86 -4.62
CA GLU A 13 -5.58 15.52 -4.51
C GLU A 13 -6.33 16.11 -5.70
N PRO A 14 -7.55 15.66 -6.03
CA PRO A 14 -8.12 14.39 -5.63
C PRO A 14 -7.62 13.27 -6.54
N GLY A 15 -8.26 12.16 -6.47
CA GLY A 15 -8.07 11.06 -7.39
C GLY A 15 -7.69 9.78 -6.70
N SER A 16 -7.68 8.72 -7.48
CA SER A 16 -7.33 7.40 -6.97
C SER A 16 -5.84 7.33 -6.67
N LYS A 17 -5.49 6.54 -5.65
CA LYS A 17 -4.11 6.28 -5.27
C LYS A 17 -3.71 4.88 -5.72
N PHE A 18 -2.46 4.75 -6.16
CA PHE A 18 -1.94 3.51 -6.73
C PHE A 18 -0.67 3.07 -5.98
N PRO A 19 -0.81 2.58 -4.73
CA PRO A 19 0.36 2.11 -3.99
C PRO A 19 1.01 0.93 -4.70
N ARG A 20 2.33 0.97 -4.85
CA ARG A 20 3.11 -0.08 -5.51
C ARG A 20 4.41 -0.31 -4.76
N ALA A 21 4.82 -1.56 -4.69
CA ALA A 21 6.02 -1.93 -3.96
C ALA A 21 6.66 -3.19 -4.56
N ARG A 22 7.94 -3.39 -4.27
CA ARG A 22 8.60 -4.66 -4.54
C ARG A 22 8.74 -5.41 -3.22
N LEU A 23 8.08 -6.56 -3.12
CA LEU A 23 8.10 -7.41 -1.94
C LEU A 23 9.09 -8.53 -2.13
N THR A 24 10.01 -8.66 -1.19
CA THR A 24 11.05 -9.69 -1.21
C THR A 24 11.08 -10.43 0.12
N ASP A 25 11.64 -11.64 0.08
CA ASP A 25 11.88 -12.42 1.29
C ASP A 25 13.03 -11.78 2.08
N PHE A 26 12.83 -11.58 3.38
CA PHE A 26 13.85 -10.92 4.21
C PHE A 26 15.15 -11.70 4.30
N ARG A 27 15.09 -13.02 4.10
CA ARG A 27 16.25 -13.89 4.30
C ARG A 27 17.03 -14.15 3.01
N THR A 28 16.33 -14.18 1.88
CA THR A 28 16.93 -14.59 0.61
C THR A 28 16.92 -13.52 -0.46
N ASP A 29 16.19 -12.42 -0.24
CA ASP A 29 15.95 -11.35 -1.22
C ASP A 29 15.20 -11.84 -2.48
N ASP A 30 14.64 -13.04 -2.45
CA ASP A 30 13.83 -13.52 -3.55
C ASP A 30 12.55 -12.73 -3.66
N VAL A 31 12.14 -12.46 -4.89
CA VAL A 31 10.87 -11.77 -5.17
C VAL A 31 9.72 -12.70 -4.79
N LEU A 32 8.82 -12.19 -3.97
CA LEU A 32 7.65 -12.94 -3.52
C LEU A 32 6.59 -12.98 -4.61
N THR A 33 5.76 -14.03 -4.60
CA THR A 33 4.68 -14.23 -5.56
C THR A 33 3.37 -14.47 -4.84
N GLN A 34 2.28 -14.63 -5.58
CA GLN A 34 0.99 -14.95 -4.98
C GLN A 34 1.05 -16.20 -4.10
N ALA A 35 1.82 -17.20 -4.50
CA ALA A 35 1.96 -18.43 -3.73
C ALA A 35 2.66 -18.24 -2.39
N SER A 36 3.35 -17.11 -2.19
CA SER A 36 4.02 -16.79 -0.93
C SER A 36 3.04 -16.41 0.17
N PHE A 37 1.81 -16.08 -0.17
CA PHE A 37 0.82 -15.54 0.78
C PHE A 37 -0.43 -16.39 0.80
N THR A 38 -1.13 -16.33 1.95
CA THR A 38 -2.40 -17.05 2.17
C THR A 38 -3.47 -16.06 2.62
N GLY A 39 -4.73 -16.46 2.47
CA GLY A 39 -5.87 -15.68 2.96
C GLY A 39 -6.08 -14.39 2.19
N SER A 40 -6.71 -13.44 2.84
CA SER A 40 -7.00 -12.12 2.30
C SER A 40 -5.99 -11.11 2.79
N VAL A 41 -5.86 -10.00 2.06
CA VAL A 41 -5.04 -8.86 2.44
C VAL A 41 -5.95 -7.87 3.18
N GLU A 42 -5.59 -7.51 4.40
CA GLU A 42 -6.33 -6.47 5.14
C GLU A 42 -5.82 -5.09 4.71
N LEU A 43 -6.75 -4.20 4.41
CA LEU A 43 -6.45 -2.83 4.03
C LEU A 43 -7.09 -1.88 5.03
N ASN A 44 -6.27 -1.00 5.61
CA ASN A 44 -6.74 0.08 6.47
C ASN A 44 -6.09 1.39 6.03
N VAL A 45 -6.89 2.45 5.98
CA VAL A 45 -6.40 3.78 5.63
C VAL A 45 -6.67 4.73 6.78
N TYR A 46 -5.66 5.48 7.19
CA TYR A 46 -5.73 6.44 8.29
C TYR A 46 -5.34 7.82 7.80
N ASP A 47 -6.06 8.84 8.26
CA ASP A 47 -5.67 10.24 8.06
C ASP A 47 -4.86 10.69 9.28
N LEU A 48 -3.54 10.75 9.14
CA LEU A 48 -2.65 11.11 10.24
C LEU A 48 -2.75 12.57 10.63
N SER A 49 -3.30 13.40 9.76
CA SER A 49 -3.47 14.84 9.98
C SER A 49 -4.83 15.19 10.58
N SER A 50 -5.69 14.21 10.77
CA SER A 50 -7.02 14.43 11.36
C SER A 50 -6.96 14.46 12.89
N THR A 51 -8.09 14.77 13.52
CA THR A 51 -8.23 14.73 14.98
C THR A 51 -8.32 13.31 15.52
N ALA A 52 -8.51 12.31 14.66
CA ALA A 52 -8.62 10.92 15.03
C ALA A 52 -7.68 10.05 14.14
N PRO A 53 -6.34 10.22 14.28
CA PRO A 53 -5.39 9.56 13.37
C PRO A 53 -5.31 8.05 13.53
N THR A 54 -5.87 7.50 14.60
CA THR A 54 -5.90 6.06 14.84
C THR A 54 -7.22 5.41 14.44
N THR A 55 -8.18 6.19 13.95
CA THR A 55 -9.45 5.68 13.47
C THR A 55 -9.39 5.53 11.95
N ALA A 56 -9.59 4.32 11.46
CA ALA A 56 -9.50 4.05 10.04
C ALA A 56 -10.61 4.74 9.26
N LEU A 57 -10.25 5.41 8.17
CA LEU A 57 -11.21 5.96 7.21
C LEU A 57 -11.78 4.87 6.32
N LEU A 58 -11.00 3.83 6.07
CA LEU A 58 -11.38 2.69 5.27
C LEU A 58 -10.84 1.44 5.94
N THR A 59 -11.68 0.44 6.10
CA THR A 59 -11.29 -0.90 6.55
C THR A 59 -11.94 -1.90 5.61
N THR A 60 -11.15 -2.62 4.86
CA THR A 60 -11.66 -3.59 3.89
C THR A 60 -10.62 -4.67 3.65
N THR A 61 -10.91 -5.57 2.73
CA THR A 61 -9.98 -6.61 2.32
C THR A 61 -9.76 -6.55 0.82
N ARG A 62 -8.59 -7.03 0.42
CA ARG A 62 -8.24 -7.26 -0.99
C ARG A 62 -7.85 -8.72 -1.14
N SER A 63 -7.96 -9.26 -2.34
CA SER A 63 -7.45 -10.60 -2.60
C SER A 63 -5.95 -10.54 -2.87
N VAL A 64 -5.24 -11.61 -2.55
CA VAL A 64 -3.83 -11.73 -2.92
C VAL A 64 -3.69 -11.64 -4.45
N ALA A 65 -4.58 -12.30 -5.19
CA ALA A 65 -4.52 -12.31 -6.65
C ALA A 65 -4.66 -10.93 -7.28
N SER A 66 -5.36 -9.99 -6.63
CA SER A 66 -5.55 -8.64 -7.15
C SER A 66 -4.44 -7.67 -6.75
N THR A 67 -3.62 -8.02 -5.76
CA THR A 67 -2.60 -7.11 -5.22
C THR A 67 -1.17 -7.59 -5.42
N VAL A 68 -0.95 -8.90 -5.47
CA VAL A 68 0.38 -9.47 -5.65
C VAL A 68 0.51 -10.06 -7.05
N PHE A 69 1.57 -9.68 -7.75
CA PHE A 69 1.85 -10.17 -9.09
C PHE A 69 2.89 -11.29 -9.04
N ASN A 70 2.73 -12.28 -9.91
CA ASN A 70 3.67 -13.40 -10.00
C ASN A 70 4.94 -13.06 -10.78
N SER A 71 4.96 -11.90 -11.42
CA SER A 71 6.14 -11.39 -12.11
C SER A 71 6.27 -9.90 -11.86
N LEU A 72 7.49 -9.36 -11.97
CA LEU A 72 7.73 -7.95 -11.78
C LEU A 72 7.12 -7.14 -12.92
N GLN A 73 6.41 -6.08 -12.56
CA GLN A 73 5.80 -5.15 -13.49
C GLN A 73 6.69 -3.91 -13.62
N ALA A 74 6.76 -3.35 -14.82
CA ALA A 74 7.61 -2.19 -15.06
C ALA A 74 7.08 -0.95 -14.34
N TRP A 75 7.98 -0.18 -13.75
CA TRP A 75 7.67 1.13 -13.16
C TRP A 75 8.82 2.11 -13.40
N SER A 76 8.63 3.37 -13.00
CA SER A 76 9.61 4.42 -13.23
C SER A 76 10.66 4.54 -12.11
N VAL A 77 10.54 3.76 -11.03
CA VAL A 77 11.42 3.87 -9.86
C VAL A 77 12.78 3.24 -10.14
N ASP A 78 12.79 2.05 -10.74
CA ASP A 78 14.02 1.35 -11.10
C ASP A 78 13.79 0.39 -12.27
N ALA A 79 14.83 -0.33 -12.67
CA ALA A 79 14.77 -1.27 -13.79
C ALA A 79 14.20 -2.63 -13.42
N GLU A 80 14.02 -2.93 -12.11
CA GLU A 80 13.56 -4.25 -11.66
C GLU A 80 12.05 -4.39 -11.69
N GLY A 81 11.32 -3.40 -11.17
CA GLY A 81 9.86 -3.41 -11.19
C GLY A 81 9.22 -3.67 -9.83
N PHE A 82 7.88 -3.79 -9.85
CA PHE A 82 7.08 -4.02 -8.65
C PHE A 82 6.27 -5.31 -8.77
N ASN A 83 5.98 -5.94 -7.63
CA ASN A 83 5.13 -7.14 -7.56
C ASN A 83 3.95 -6.98 -6.61
N PHE A 84 3.77 -5.79 -6.05
CA PHE A 84 2.59 -5.44 -5.23
C PHE A 84 2.00 -4.15 -5.76
N GLY A 85 0.71 -4.13 -5.99
CA GLY A 85 0.01 -2.92 -6.40
C GLY A 85 -1.47 -3.02 -6.12
N ASP A 86 -2.07 -1.88 -5.80
CA ASP A 86 -3.49 -1.77 -5.54
C ASP A 86 -3.99 -0.43 -6.06
N THR A 87 -5.29 -0.29 -6.15
CA THR A 87 -5.94 0.98 -6.49
C THR A 87 -6.94 1.30 -5.40
N ILE A 88 -6.77 2.45 -4.76
CA ILE A 88 -7.74 2.96 -3.78
C ILE A 88 -8.41 4.16 -4.43
N THR A 89 -9.70 4.02 -4.73
CA THR A 89 -10.44 5.03 -5.46
C THR A 89 -10.82 6.20 -4.56
N SER A 90 -11.11 7.34 -5.19
CA SER A 90 -11.60 8.51 -4.46
C SER A 90 -12.99 8.29 -3.87
N ASN A 91 -13.72 7.27 -4.33
CA ASN A 91 -14.99 6.87 -3.73
C ASN A 91 -14.79 6.11 -2.42
N GLU A 92 -13.66 5.42 -2.27
CA GLU A 92 -13.34 4.67 -1.05
C GLU A 92 -12.81 5.57 0.04
N VAL A 93 -12.00 6.54 -0.31
CA VAL A 93 -11.38 7.47 0.64
C VAL A 93 -11.45 8.89 0.08
N ALA A 94 -11.89 9.83 0.90
CA ALA A 94 -11.85 11.25 0.57
C ALA A 94 -10.44 11.77 0.90
N TRP A 95 -9.61 11.90 -0.13
CA TRP A 95 -8.24 12.37 0.04
C TRP A 95 -8.23 13.90 0.16
N GLU A 96 -7.79 14.42 1.30
CA GLU A 96 -7.74 15.86 1.54
C GLU A 96 -6.34 16.42 1.28
N GLY A 97 -6.27 17.55 0.57
CA GLY A 97 -5.03 18.26 0.33
C GLY A 97 -4.41 18.77 1.61
N GLY A 98 -3.11 18.67 1.74
CA GLY A 98 -2.37 19.05 2.92
C GLY A 98 -2.31 17.98 4.00
N HIS A 99 -3.06 16.92 3.87
CA HIS A 99 -3.08 15.82 4.84
C HIS A 99 -2.11 14.71 4.45
N THR A 100 -1.60 14.01 5.45
CA THR A 100 -0.78 12.81 5.28
C THR A 100 -1.61 11.61 5.67
N PHE A 101 -1.63 10.62 4.78
CA PHE A 101 -2.39 9.39 4.98
C PHE A 101 -1.45 8.21 5.16
N ARG A 102 -1.84 7.27 6.00
CA ARG A 102 -1.18 5.98 6.10
C ARG A 102 -2.07 4.92 5.49
N ILE A 103 -1.53 4.21 4.51
CA ILE A 103 -2.21 3.10 3.85
C ILE A 103 -1.51 1.82 4.31
N SER A 104 -2.21 1.01 5.07
CA SER A 104 -1.64 -0.19 5.69
C SER A 104 -2.25 -1.44 5.08
N TYR A 105 -1.40 -2.26 4.48
CA TYR A 105 -1.77 -3.58 3.99
C TYR A 105 -1.14 -4.61 4.90
N LEU A 106 -1.95 -5.57 5.36
CA LEU A 106 -1.45 -6.68 6.15
C LEU A 106 -1.69 -7.96 5.37
N LEU A 107 -0.59 -8.54 4.90
CA LEU A 107 -0.59 -9.81 4.19
C LEU A 107 -0.21 -10.92 5.18
N THR A 108 -0.58 -12.14 4.88
CA THR A 108 -0.18 -13.30 5.65
C THR A 108 0.75 -14.15 4.80
N HIS A 109 2.02 -14.17 5.16
CA HIS A 109 3.00 -15.03 4.51
C HIS A 109 2.76 -16.47 4.93
N ALA A 110 2.84 -17.41 3.99
CA ALA A 110 2.52 -18.82 4.24
C ALA A 110 3.40 -19.46 5.32
N THR A 111 4.62 -18.98 5.48
CA THR A 111 5.60 -19.53 6.44
C THR A 111 5.83 -18.60 7.62
N ASP A 112 6.00 -17.31 7.37
CA ASP A 112 6.47 -16.36 8.37
C ASP A 112 5.35 -15.60 9.11
N GLY A 113 4.10 -15.77 8.68
CA GLY A 113 2.96 -15.09 9.30
C GLY A 113 2.75 -13.69 8.75
N LEU A 114 2.57 -12.71 9.63
CA LEU A 114 2.19 -11.37 9.21
C LEU A 114 3.29 -10.66 8.42
N TYR A 115 2.90 -10.04 7.33
CA TYR A 115 3.78 -9.30 6.42
C TYR A 115 3.15 -7.93 6.15
N PRO A 116 3.46 -6.92 6.98
CA PRO A 116 2.87 -5.59 6.81
C PRO A 116 3.58 -4.80 5.72
N VAL A 117 2.79 -4.13 4.88
CA VAL A 117 3.26 -3.21 3.85
C VAL A 117 2.56 -1.88 4.08
N ILE A 118 3.33 -0.85 4.38
CA ILE A 118 2.78 0.44 4.81
C ILE A 118 3.25 1.53 3.86
N PHE A 119 2.30 2.32 3.38
CA PHE A 119 2.58 3.51 2.57
C PHE A 119 2.19 4.75 3.36
N GLU A 120 3.04 5.76 3.34
CA GLU A 120 2.68 7.09 3.81
C GLU A 120 2.62 8.01 2.61
N VAL A 121 1.45 8.59 2.40
CA VAL A 121 1.17 9.42 1.23
C VAL A 121 0.76 10.80 1.71
N ARG A 122 1.50 11.83 1.30
CA ARG A 122 1.12 13.20 1.54
C ARG A 122 0.36 13.72 0.34
N CYS A 123 -0.87 14.17 0.56
CA CYS A 123 -1.67 14.76 -0.50
C CYS A 123 -1.37 16.25 -0.59
N LEU A 124 -0.90 16.68 -1.74
CA LEU A 124 -0.65 18.11 -1.98
C LEU A 124 -1.96 18.81 -2.30
N PRO A 125 -2.18 20.03 -1.78
CA PRO A 125 -3.39 20.75 -2.09
C PRO A 125 -3.46 21.07 -3.58
N VAL A 126 -4.68 21.04 -4.12
CA VAL A 126 -4.92 21.53 -5.47
C VAL A 126 -4.88 23.05 -5.43
N ILE A 127 -4.03 23.65 -6.25
CA ILE A 127 -3.92 25.09 -6.32
C ILE A 127 -5.01 25.62 -7.25
N SER A 128 -5.87 26.44 -6.69
CA SER A 128 -6.92 27.12 -7.45
C SER A 128 -6.31 28.23 -8.29
N ARG A 129 -6.80 28.40 -9.50
CA ARG A 129 -6.36 29.48 -10.40
C ARG A 129 -7.44 30.52 -10.53
#